data_1d170907e1be0136ab7bbeb1611d246e
#
_entry.id   1d170907e1be0136ab7bbeb1611d246e
#
_cell.length_a   1.000
_cell.length_b   1.000
_cell.length_c   1.000
_cell.angle_alpha   90.00
_cell.angle_beta   90.00
_cell.angle_gamma   90.00
#
_symmetry.space_group_name_H-M   'P 1'
#
loop_
_entity.id
_entity.type
_entity.pdbx_description
1 polymer ?
#
loop_
_entity_poly.entity_id
_entity_poly.type
_entity_poly.pdbx_seq_one_letter_code
_entity_poly.pdbx_strand_id
1 'polypeptide(L)'
;IPPGVQGKNPTLQESLDQVPELEEMDPGNLIYKTKNTPKVVGAIGKDATEVIAAMYRAVLEGEVYEVSCPAVAEMEKILENTYRNINIGLVNELTMLCNEMGISMWEVVDAAKTKPYGFQAFYPGPGLGGHCIPLDPYYLSWKAREYGFHTSMIESSMMINDKMPEYCVDRAAKILNKVKKAMNGSKVLVLGVAYKQDIDDYRESPALKVIDVLEREGAEVTFFDPWVKEYKHNGQTRQSIPALTEDVLKAADLVMITTAHTNIDYDMVQKNAALIFDTKNAMKNIANRENIEVL
;
A
#
# COMPACT_ATOMS: atom_id res chain seq x y z
N ILE A 1 -3.82 5.96 -38.78
CA ILE A 1 -3.90 7.43 -38.79
C ILE A 1 -5.14 7.80 -39.60
N PRO A 2 -6.13 8.50 -39.04
CA PRO A 2 -7.29 8.96 -39.79
C PRO A 2 -6.85 9.96 -40.85
N PRO A 3 -7.40 9.96 -42.07
CA PRO A 3 -7.08 10.94 -43.11
C PRO A 3 -7.72 12.27 -42.71
N GLY A 4 -6.91 13.31 -42.53
CA GLY A 4 -7.39 14.68 -42.37
C GLY A 4 -6.59 15.61 -41.47
N VAL A 5 -5.48 15.18 -40.86
CA VAL A 5 -4.62 16.07 -40.05
C VAL A 5 -3.39 16.47 -40.86
N GLN A 6 -3.51 17.52 -41.63
CA GLN A 6 -2.36 18.30 -42.12
C GLN A 6 -1.96 19.30 -41.04
N GLY A 7 -1.22 18.83 -40.04
CA GLY A 7 -0.54 19.65 -39.03
C GLY A 7 0.94 19.27 -39.00
N LYS A 8 1.83 20.22 -38.68
CA LYS A 8 3.22 19.88 -38.36
C LYS A 8 3.24 18.75 -37.36
N ASN A 9 4.04 17.71 -37.62
CA ASN A 9 4.25 16.69 -36.61
C ASN A 9 4.74 17.39 -35.31
N PRO A 10 4.06 17.20 -34.17
CA PRO A 10 4.54 17.78 -32.93
C PRO A 10 5.95 17.25 -32.67
N THR A 11 6.79 18.07 -32.05
CA THR A 11 8.07 17.62 -31.56
C THR A 11 7.82 16.52 -30.52
N LEU A 12 8.81 15.66 -30.26
CA LEU A 12 8.69 14.64 -29.25
C LEU A 12 8.32 15.25 -27.87
N GLN A 13 8.84 16.45 -27.58
CA GLN A 13 8.52 17.19 -26.34
C GLN A 13 7.05 17.65 -26.34
N GLU A 14 6.55 18.23 -27.43
CA GLU A 14 5.13 18.63 -27.51
C GLU A 14 4.17 17.44 -27.43
N SER A 15 4.60 16.25 -27.90
CA SER A 15 3.83 15.01 -27.78
C SER A 15 3.81 14.49 -26.36
N LEU A 16 4.93 14.60 -25.62
CA LEU A 16 5.05 14.22 -24.23
C LEU A 16 4.28 15.17 -23.28
N ASP A 17 4.25 16.47 -23.60
CA ASP A 17 3.50 17.47 -22.85
C ASP A 17 1.97 17.28 -23.02
N GLN A 18 1.53 16.58 -24.07
CA GLN A 18 0.14 16.25 -24.35
C GLN A 18 -0.30 14.86 -23.80
N VAL A 19 0.66 14.05 -23.39
CA VAL A 19 0.33 12.82 -22.65
C VAL A 19 -0.18 13.24 -21.27
N PRO A 20 -1.44 12.97 -20.92
CA PRO A 20 -1.89 13.17 -19.55
C PRO A 20 -0.88 12.50 -18.61
N GLU A 21 -0.74 13.02 -17.39
CA GLU A 21 0.14 12.45 -16.34
C GLU A 21 -0.31 11.02 -15.96
N LEU A 22 -0.28 10.10 -16.93
CA LEU A 22 -0.95 8.80 -16.87
C LEU A 22 -0.17 7.74 -16.11
N GLU A 23 1.09 7.99 -15.75
CA GLU A 23 1.86 7.06 -14.92
C GLU A 23 2.62 7.83 -13.84
N GLU A 24 1.95 8.03 -12.74
CA GLU A 24 2.65 8.36 -11.50
C GLU A 24 3.50 7.14 -11.11
N MET A 25 4.81 7.30 -11.13
CA MET A 25 5.77 6.27 -10.70
C MET A 25 5.55 5.82 -9.25
N ASP A 26 5.02 6.73 -8.44
CA ASP A 26 4.56 6.53 -7.07
C ASP A 26 3.28 7.36 -6.89
N PRO A 27 2.08 6.77 -7.04
CA PRO A 27 0.81 7.48 -6.97
C PRO A 27 0.70 8.35 -5.73
N GLY A 28 0.32 9.62 -5.91
CA GLY A 28 0.25 10.63 -4.85
C GLY A 28 1.59 11.27 -4.48
N ASN A 29 2.70 10.94 -5.15
CA ASN A 29 3.99 11.61 -4.91
C ASN A 29 4.03 12.96 -5.64
N LEU A 30 4.19 14.05 -4.85
CA LEU A 30 4.19 15.41 -5.38
C LEU A 30 5.57 15.87 -5.88
N ILE A 31 6.64 15.16 -5.52
CA ILE A 31 8.03 15.55 -5.78
C ILE A 31 8.58 14.78 -6.98
N TYR A 32 8.47 13.45 -6.95
CA TYR A 32 9.02 12.58 -7.98
C TYR A 32 7.96 12.22 -9.01
N LYS A 33 8.18 12.68 -10.22
CA LYS A 33 7.36 12.43 -11.42
C LYS A 33 8.15 11.60 -12.42
N THR A 34 7.50 11.09 -13.44
CA THR A 34 8.15 10.35 -14.54
C THR A 34 9.37 11.09 -15.11
N LYS A 35 9.27 12.42 -15.22
CA LYS A 35 10.29 13.27 -15.84
C LYS A 35 11.57 13.43 -15.01
N ASN A 36 11.46 13.49 -13.68
CA ASN A 36 12.58 13.78 -12.79
C ASN A 36 13.05 12.55 -11.95
N THR A 37 12.44 11.40 -12.16
CA THR A 37 12.87 10.15 -11.51
C THR A 37 13.97 9.50 -12.34
N PRO A 38 15.10 9.08 -11.72
CA PRO A 38 16.16 8.36 -12.41
C PRO A 38 15.65 7.09 -13.11
N LYS A 39 16.23 6.77 -14.26
CA LYS A 39 15.91 5.58 -15.07
C LYS A 39 17.12 4.69 -15.26
N VAL A 40 16.92 3.40 -15.13
CA VAL A 40 17.92 2.37 -15.46
C VAL A 40 17.62 1.83 -16.86
N VAL A 41 18.63 1.80 -17.73
CA VAL A 41 18.50 1.37 -19.12
C VAL A 41 19.54 0.31 -19.46
N GLY A 42 19.09 -0.81 -19.97
CA GLY A 42 19.94 -1.88 -20.49
C GLY A 42 19.35 -2.47 -21.78
N ALA A 43 20.20 -2.63 -22.81
CA ALA A 43 19.80 -3.23 -24.08
C ALA A 43 20.76 -4.34 -24.52
N ILE A 44 20.45 -5.01 -25.63
CA ILE A 44 21.34 -6.04 -26.20
C ILE A 44 22.45 -5.34 -26.98
N GLY A 45 23.63 -5.26 -26.34
CA GLY A 45 24.81 -4.60 -26.89
C GLY A 45 24.94 -3.14 -26.47
N LYS A 46 26.19 -2.67 -26.43
CA LYS A 46 26.55 -1.35 -25.93
C LYS A 46 25.92 -0.23 -26.76
N ASP A 47 26.01 -0.32 -28.10
CA ASP A 47 25.50 0.71 -29.01
C ASP A 47 23.98 0.90 -28.86
N ALA A 48 23.24 -0.21 -28.68
CA ALA A 48 21.80 -0.14 -28.46
C ALA A 48 21.47 0.51 -27.11
N THR A 49 22.23 0.19 -26.05
CA THR A 49 22.08 0.83 -24.73
C THR A 49 22.32 2.33 -24.81
N GLU A 50 23.41 2.76 -25.47
CA GLU A 50 23.73 4.18 -25.64
C GLU A 50 22.64 4.95 -26.41
N VAL A 51 22.09 4.35 -27.48
CA VAL A 51 21.01 4.98 -28.27
C VAL A 51 19.74 5.16 -27.42
N ILE A 52 19.33 4.10 -26.70
CA ILE A 52 18.13 4.17 -25.85
C ILE A 52 18.36 5.14 -24.68
N ALA A 53 19.53 5.13 -24.07
CA ALA A 53 19.86 6.07 -23.01
C ALA A 53 19.86 7.53 -23.51
N ALA A 54 20.39 7.79 -24.71
CA ALA A 54 20.34 9.11 -25.32
C ALA A 54 18.91 9.59 -25.58
N MET A 55 18.02 8.68 -26.03
CA MET A 55 16.60 8.98 -26.22
C MET A 55 15.94 9.40 -24.90
N TYR A 56 16.17 8.66 -23.80
CA TYR A 56 15.63 9.02 -22.50
C TYR A 56 16.21 10.33 -21.97
N ARG A 57 17.52 10.56 -22.11
CA ARG A 57 18.17 11.83 -21.70
C ARG A 57 17.65 13.05 -22.46
N ALA A 58 17.14 12.87 -23.68
CA ALA A 58 16.56 13.97 -24.45
C ALA A 58 15.21 14.45 -23.89
N VAL A 59 14.52 13.63 -23.08
CA VAL A 59 13.14 13.91 -22.61
C VAL A 59 13.01 13.93 -21.10
N LEU A 60 13.94 13.31 -20.36
CA LEU A 60 13.92 13.24 -18.90
C LEU A 60 14.88 14.26 -18.28
N GLU A 61 14.53 14.75 -17.11
CA GLU A 61 15.37 15.57 -16.25
C GLU A 61 16.15 14.71 -15.23
N GLY A 62 15.62 13.52 -14.95
CA GLY A 62 16.27 12.55 -14.06
C GLY A 62 17.49 11.90 -14.71
N GLU A 63 18.40 11.40 -13.88
CA GLU A 63 19.58 10.69 -14.33
C GLU A 63 19.22 9.40 -15.07
N VAL A 64 19.89 9.10 -16.18
CA VAL A 64 19.74 7.85 -16.93
C VAL A 64 20.98 6.99 -16.72
N TYR A 65 20.80 5.91 -15.99
CA TYR A 65 21.84 4.95 -15.64
C TYR A 65 21.91 3.81 -16.66
N GLU A 66 23.08 3.62 -17.26
CA GLU A 66 23.29 2.55 -18.23
C GLU A 66 23.81 1.29 -17.54
N VAL A 67 23.19 0.16 -17.84
CA VAL A 67 23.61 -1.16 -17.35
C VAL A 67 23.95 -2.08 -18.52
N SER A 68 24.64 -3.21 -18.23
CA SER A 68 25.26 -4.05 -19.24
C SER A 68 24.27 -4.82 -20.15
N CYS A 69 23.06 -5.07 -19.69
CA CYS A 69 22.03 -5.78 -20.46
C CYS A 69 20.64 -5.59 -19.85
N PRO A 70 19.56 -5.95 -20.60
CA PRO A 70 18.18 -5.85 -20.10
C PRO A 70 17.94 -6.58 -18.77
N ALA A 71 18.50 -7.78 -18.62
CA ALA A 71 18.31 -8.60 -17.42
C ALA A 71 18.82 -7.92 -16.14
N VAL A 72 19.85 -7.06 -16.23
CA VAL A 72 20.32 -6.27 -15.07
C VAL A 72 19.31 -5.18 -14.73
N ALA A 73 18.74 -4.48 -15.71
CA ALA A 73 17.72 -3.45 -15.48
C ALA A 73 16.43 -4.05 -14.90
N GLU A 74 16.01 -5.22 -15.39
CA GLU A 74 14.85 -5.96 -14.87
C GLU A 74 15.10 -6.42 -13.42
N MET A 75 16.27 -6.99 -13.14
CA MET A 75 16.62 -7.46 -11.80
C MET A 75 16.75 -6.32 -10.80
N GLU A 76 17.25 -5.15 -11.22
CA GLU A 76 17.28 -3.94 -10.39
C GLU A 76 15.88 -3.58 -9.90
N LYS A 77 14.90 -3.52 -10.80
CA LYS A 77 13.52 -3.19 -10.44
C LYS A 77 12.89 -4.23 -9.52
N ILE A 78 13.13 -5.51 -9.79
CA ILE A 78 12.65 -6.58 -8.93
C ILE A 78 13.32 -6.53 -7.56
N LEU A 79 14.62 -6.21 -7.49
CA LEU A 79 15.35 -6.03 -6.22
C LEU A 79 14.75 -4.91 -5.38
N GLU A 80 14.43 -3.74 -5.94
CA GLU A 80 13.78 -2.65 -5.22
C GLU A 80 12.46 -3.08 -4.59
N ASN A 81 11.59 -3.76 -5.36
CA ASN A 81 10.29 -4.20 -4.88
C ASN A 81 10.40 -5.34 -3.87
N THR A 82 11.34 -6.25 -4.08
CA THR A 82 11.65 -7.34 -3.14
C THR A 82 12.20 -6.79 -1.82
N TYR A 83 13.08 -5.79 -1.87
CA TYR A 83 13.61 -5.12 -0.69
C TYR A 83 12.48 -4.51 0.15
N ARG A 84 11.52 -3.82 -0.48
CA ARG A 84 10.35 -3.27 0.22
C ARG A 84 9.49 -4.37 0.82
N ASN A 85 9.20 -5.43 0.05
CA ASN A 85 8.40 -6.57 0.51
C ASN A 85 9.01 -7.24 1.75
N ILE A 86 10.30 -7.55 1.72
CA ILE A 86 11.01 -8.22 2.82
C ILE A 86 11.05 -7.32 4.07
N ASN A 87 11.34 -6.04 3.92
CA ASN A 87 11.41 -5.14 5.08
C ASN A 87 10.03 -4.90 5.70
N ILE A 88 8.97 -4.82 4.90
CA ILE A 88 7.60 -4.73 5.43
C ILE A 88 7.23 -6.06 6.11
N GLY A 89 7.58 -7.21 5.53
CA GLY A 89 7.39 -8.52 6.15
C GLY A 89 8.08 -8.63 7.51
N LEU A 90 9.34 -8.19 7.59
CA LEU A 90 10.08 -8.15 8.87
C LEU A 90 9.37 -7.28 9.91
N VAL A 91 8.94 -6.07 9.52
CA VAL A 91 8.23 -5.16 10.45
C VAL A 91 6.88 -5.73 10.88
N ASN A 92 6.15 -6.37 9.97
CA ASN A 92 4.89 -7.03 10.29
C ASN A 92 5.08 -8.22 11.24
N GLU A 93 6.09 -9.07 11.01
CA GLU A 93 6.43 -10.17 11.92
C GLU A 93 6.78 -9.65 13.32
N LEU A 94 7.66 -8.64 13.39
CA LEU A 94 8.03 -8.03 14.67
C LEU A 94 6.86 -7.31 15.33
N THR A 95 5.88 -6.82 14.58
CA THR A 95 4.65 -6.23 15.14
C THR A 95 3.83 -7.30 15.86
N MET A 96 3.70 -8.49 15.28
CA MET A 96 3.02 -9.60 15.96
C MET A 96 3.71 -9.96 17.29
N LEU A 97 5.03 -10.05 17.29
CA LEU A 97 5.82 -10.30 18.49
C LEU A 97 5.70 -9.16 19.50
N CYS A 98 5.86 -7.92 19.08
CA CYS A 98 5.76 -6.73 19.94
C CYS A 98 4.38 -6.63 20.61
N ASN A 99 3.31 -6.96 19.88
CA ASN A 99 1.96 -7.00 20.46
C ASN A 99 1.83 -8.02 21.61
N GLU A 100 2.45 -9.20 21.49
CA GLU A 100 2.47 -10.19 22.61
C GLU A 100 3.35 -9.72 23.78
N MET A 101 4.37 -8.92 23.50
CA MET A 101 5.26 -8.34 24.52
C MET A 101 4.71 -7.05 25.16
N GLY A 102 3.61 -6.49 24.65
CA GLY A 102 3.07 -5.20 25.09
C GLY A 102 3.93 -4.01 24.68
N ILE A 103 4.65 -4.10 23.55
CA ILE A 103 5.53 -3.07 22.99
C ILE A 103 4.89 -2.51 21.74
N SER A 104 4.95 -1.18 21.57
CA SER A 104 4.52 -0.52 20.32
C SER A 104 5.60 -0.62 19.24
N MET A 105 5.34 -1.37 18.17
CA MET A 105 6.25 -1.43 17.03
C MET A 105 6.40 -0.08 16.32
N TRP A 106 5.37 0.75 16.34
CA TRP A 106 5.42 2.12 15.79
C TRP A 106 6.48 2.96 16.50
N GLU A 107 6.52 2.90 17.84
CA GLU A 107 7.52 3.61 18.65
C GLU A 107 8.92 3.05 18.41
N VAL A 108 9.06 1.73 18.27
CA VAL A 108 10.34 1.08 17.95
C VAL A 108 10.89 1.57 16.62
N VAL A 109 10.06 1.61 15.56
CA VAL A 109 10.47 2.11 14.24
C VAL A 109 10.81 3.60 14.31
N ASP A 110 10.01 4.40 15.01
CA ASP A 110 10.26 5.85 15.17
C ASP A 110 11.57 6.11 15.93
N ALA A 111 11.89 5.30 16.92
CA ALA A 111 13.18 5.38 17.62
C ALA A 111 14.35 4.94 16.71
N ALA A 112 14.17 3.85 15.94
CA ALA A 112 15.21 3.35 15.04
C ALA A 112 15.54 4.34 13.92
N LYS A 113 14.55 5.00 13.33
CA LYS A 113 14.76 5.98 12.23
C LYS A 113 15.51 7.24 12.63
N THR A 114 15.70 7.48 13.93
CA THR A 114 16.58 8.58 14.40
C THR A 114 18.03 8.40 13.99
N LYS A 115 18.43 7.18 13.60
CA LYS A 115 19.79 6.90 13.13
C LYS A 115 19.89 7.33 11.66
N PRO A 116 20.82 8.22 11.30
CA PRO A 116 20.98 8.74 9.94
C PRO A 116 21.61 7.74 8.97
N TYR A 117 21.99 6.57 9.42
CA TYR A 117 22.65 5.52 8.65
C TYR A 117 22.15 4.14 9.03
N GLY A 118 22.17 3.23 8.06
CA GLY A 118 21.94 1.80 8.28
C GLY A 118 20.49 1.40 8.59
N PHE A 119 19.55 2.35 8.60
CA PHE A 119 18.13 2.05 8.83
C PHE A 119 17.22 2.88 7.93
N GLN A 120 16.39 2.20 7.16
CA GLN A 120 15.27 2.78 6.44
C GLN A 120 13.98 2.36 7.14
N ALA A 121 13.14 3.33 7.51
CA ALA A 121 11.90 3.07 8.22
C ALA A 121 10.84 2.46 7.31
N PHE A 122 10.33 1.31 7.69
CA PHE A 122 9.10 0.70 7.19
C PHE A 122 8.14 0.57 8.36
N TYR A 123 6.85 0.69 8.09
CA TYR A 123 5.82 0.65 9.13
C TYR A 123 4.89 -0.54 8.93
N PRO A 124 4.31 -1.08 10.01
CA PRO A 124 3.38 -2.19 9.92
C PRO A 124 2.07 -1.78 9.24
N GLY A 125 1.31 -2.77 8.85
CA GLY A 125 -0.01 -2.56 8.28
C GLY A 125 -0.78 -3.86 8.06
N PRO A 126 -2.02 -3.76 7.58
CA PRO A 126 -2.89 -4.92 7.41
C PRO A 126 -2.54 -5.80 6.20
N GLY A 127 -1.36 -5.63 5.64
CA GLY A 127 -0.84 -6.34 4.46
C GLY A 127 -0.21 -5.41 3.45
N LEU A 128 0.18 -5.98 2.31
CA LEU A 128 0.72 -5.24 1.17
C LEU A 128 -0.36 -4.91 0.16
N GLY A 129 -0.30 -3.70 -0.38
CA GLY A 129 -1.15 -3.26 -1.47
C GLY A 129 -0.34 -2.75 -2.67
N GLY A 130 -1.07 -2.43 -3.75
CA GLY A 130 -0.49 -2.02 -5.02
C GLY A 130 -0.06 -3.21 -5.89
N HIS A 131 0.40 -2.91 -7.12
CA HIS A 131 0.67 -3.94 -8.13
C HIS A 131 2.04 -4.59 -7.97
N CYS A 132 3.08 -3.80 -7.77
CA CYS A 132 4.46 -4.29 -7.90
C CYS A 132 4.97 -5.01 -6.64
N ILE A 133 4.83 -4.39 -5.46
CA ILE A 133 5.43 -4.91 -4.22
C ILE A 133 4.89 -6.31 -3.85
N PRO A 134 3.59 -6.61 -3.96
CA PRO A 134 3.09 -7.95 -3.67
C PRO A 134 3.35 -8.97 -4.78
N LEU A 135 3.52 -8.57 -6.07
CA LEU A 135 3.57 -9.50 -7.20
C LEU A 135 4.98 -9.78 -7.73
N ASP A 136 5.84 -8.77 -7.87
CA ASP A 136 7.15 -8.95 -8.49
C ASP A 136 8.03 -9.98 -7.77
N PRO A 137 8.05 -10.06 -6.42
CA PRO A 137 8.77 -11.11 -5.72
C PRO A 137 8.27 -12.52 -6.04
N TYR A 138 6.96 -12.71 -6.32
CA TYR A 138 6.42 -14.01 -6.76
C TYR A 138 6.98 -14.42 -8.12
N TYR A 139 7.05 -13.47 -9.08
CA TYR A 139 7.66 -13.77 -10.38
C TYR A 139 9.12 -14.18 -10.24
N LEU A 140 9.89 -13.48 -9.38
CA LEU A 140 11.28 -13.86 -9.13
C LEU A 140 11.39 -15.23 -8.45
N SER A 141 10.56 -15.52 -7.45
CA SER A 141 10.53 -16.84 -6.80
C SER A 141 10.16 -17.95 -7.78
N TRP A 142 9.20 -17.71 -8.66
CA TRP A 142 8.84 -18.66 -9.71
C TRP A 142 10.00 -18.88 -10.71
N LYS A 143 10.63 -17.80 -11.18
CA LYS A 143 11.75 -17.85 -12.12
C LYS A 143 12.98 -18.53 -11.54
N ALA A 144 13.25 -18.33 -10.25
CA ALA A 144 14.40 -18.95 -9.57
C ALA A 144 14.36 -20.48 -9.61
N ARG A 145 13.17 -21.08 -9.66
CA ARG A 145 13.01 -22.55 -9.76
C ARG A 145 13.56 -23.13 -11.05
N GLU A 146 13.57 -22.37 -12.14
CA GLU A 146 14.20 -22.80 -13.40
C GLU A 146 15.71 -22.99 -13.26
N TYR A 147 16.32 -22.32 -12.28
CA TYR A 147 17.74 -22.41 -11.94
C TYR A 147 18.00 -23.36 -10.75
N GLY A 148 16.98 -24.10 -10.32
CA GLY A 148 17.09 -24.98 -9.15
C GLY A 148 17.29 -24.23 -7.83
N PHE A 149 16.89 -22.93 -7.77
CA PHE A 149 17.08 -22.07 -6.61
C PHE A 149 15.78 -21.84 -5.86
N HIS A 150 15.85 -21.81 -4.52
CA HIS A 150 14.74 -21.53 -3.62
C HIS A 150 14.96 -20.20 -2.90
N THR A 151 14.02 -19.28 -3.06
CA THR A 151 14.12 -17.91 -2.53
C THR A 151 13.49 -17.81 -1.14
N SER A 152 14.10 -18.40 -0.12
CA SER A 152 13.52 -18.57 1.23
C SER A 152 13.08 -17.25 1.86
N MET A 153 13.90 -16.18 1.78
CA MET A 153 13.56 -14.87 2.36
C MET A 153 12.33 -14.25 1.69
N ILE A 154 12.25 -14.36 0.36
CA ILE A 154 11.12 -13.83 -0.40
C ILE A 154 9.85 -14.58 -0.01
N GLU A 155 9.88 -15.91 -0.07
CA GLU A 155 8.70 -16.73 0.22
C GLU A 155 8.23 -16.56 1.67
N SER A 156 9.16 -16.46 2.63
CA SER A 156 8.82 -16.20 4.04
C SER A 156 8.17 -14.82 4.24
N SER A 157 8.73 -13.77 3.63
CA SER A 157 8.17 -12.43 3.77
C SER A 157 6.79 -12.30 3.13
N MET A 158 6.59 -12.94 1.96
CA MET A 158 5.30 -12.97 1.30
C MET A 158 4.24 -13.67 2.17
N MET A 159 4.58 -14.83 2.75
CA MET A 159 3.69 -15.57 3.65
C MET A 159 3.30 -14.73 4.88
N ILE A 160 4.23 -13.98 5.45
CA ILE A 160 3.97 -13.09 6.60
C ILE A 160 3.03 -11.96 6.19
N ASN A 161 3.33 -11.27 5.09
CA ASN A 161 2.52 -10.16 4.60
C ASN A 161 1.09 -10.60 4.22
N ASP A 162 0.95 -11.78 3.62
CA ASP A 162 -0.36 -12.34 3.24
C ASP A 162 -1.21 -12.75 4.44
N LYS A 163 -0.59 -13.04 5.59
CA LYS A 163 -1.28 -13.34 6.85
C LYS A 163 -1.79 -12.10 7.60
N MET A 164 -1.28 -10.91 7.27
CA MET A 164 -1.62 -9.70 8.03
C MET A 164 -3.12 -9.37 8.06
N PRO A 165 -3.90 -9.53 6.99
CA PRO A 165 -5.34 -9.32 7.04
C PRO A 165 -6.03 -10.19 8.10
N GLU A 166 -5.70 -11.48 8.16
CA GLU A 166 -6.23 -12.41 9.17
C GLU A 166 -5.79 -12.00 10.57
N TYR A 167 -4.51 -11.71 10.76
CA TYR A 167 -3.99 -11.24 12.04
C TYR A 167 -4.70 -9.97 12.54
N CYS A 168 -4.97 -9.01 11.66
CA CYS A 168 -5.71 -7.79 12.01
C CYS A 168 -7.14 -8.11 12.45
N VAL A 169 -7.81 -9.04 11.78
CA VAL A 169 -9.17 -9.45 12.18
C VAL A 169 -9.16 -10.22 13.51
N ASP A 170 -8.18 -11.06 13.76
CA ASP A 170 -7.99 -11.71 15.06
C ASP A 170 -7.78 -10.68 16.18
N ARG A 171 -7.02 -9.63 15.92
CA ARG A 171 -6.85 -8.49 16.84
C ARG A 171 -8.18 -7.76 17.06
N ALA A 172 -8.93 -7.48 16.00
CA ALA A 172 -10.24 -6.85 16.08
C ALA A 172 -11.23 -7.70 16.94
N ALA A 173 -11.20 -9.02 16.79
CA ALA A 173 -12.00 -9.93 17.61
C ALA A 173 -11.59 -9.86 19.09
N LYS A 174 -10.29 -9.79 19.40
CA LYS A 174 -9.80 -9.61 20.78
C LYS A 174 -10.25 -8.26 21.36
N ILE A 175 -10.27 -7.19 20.56
CA ILE A 175 -10.76 -5.86 20.98
C ILE A 175 -12.25 -5.92 21.33
N LEU A 176 -13.08 -6.47 20.44
CA LEU A 176 -14.52 -6.65 20.71
C LEU A 176 -14.76 -7.51 21.96
N ASN A 177 -13.97 -8.56 22.15
CA ASN A 177 -14.11 -9.45 23.31
C ASN A 177 -13.88 -8.73 24.65
N LYS A 178 -13.04 -7.68 24.70
CA LYS A 178 -12.85 -6.87 25.93
C LYS A 178 -14.14 -6.23 26.42
N VAL A 179 -15.07 -5.93 25.50
CA VAL A 179 -16.40 -5.38 25.79
C VAL A 179 -17.51 -6.43 25.71
N LYS A 180 -17.14 -7.73 25.73
CA LYS A 180 -18.06 -8.87 25.69
C LYS A 180 -18.90 -8.96 24.42
N LYS A 181 -18.36 -8.52 23.30
CA LYS A 181 -18.95 -8.66 21.95
C LYS A 181 -18.19 -9.71 21.16
N ALA A 182 -18.93 -10.54 20.41
CA ALA A 182 -18.33 -11.45 19.42
C ALA A 182 -18.15 -10.74 18.09
N MET A 183 -17.23 -11.20 17.24
CA MET A 183 -17.12 -10.71 15.87
C MET A 183 -18.41 -10.98 15.09
N ASN A 184 -18.96 -12.18 15.22
CA ASN A 184 -20.21 -12.55 14.57
C ASN A 184 -21.37 -11.66 15.04
N GLY A 185 -22.01 -10.96 14.10
CA GLY A 185 -23.08 -10.00 14.33
C GLY A 185 -22.63 -8.61 14.78
N SER A 186 -21.32 -8.35 14.93
CA SER A 186 -20.82 -7.02 15.21
C SER A 186 -20.83 -6.14 13.95
N LYS A 187 -21.19 -4.88 14.12
CA LYS A 187 -21.14 -3.84 13.08
C LYS A 187 -19.76 -3.23 13.01
N VAL A 188 -19.03 -3.52 11.95
CA VAL A 188 -17.68 -3.00 11.73
C VAL A 188 -17.70 -1.96 10.63
N LEU A 189 -17.24 -0.74 10.96
CA LEU A 189 -17.03 0.32 9.99
C LEU A 189 -15.56 0.38 9.60
N VAL A 190 -15.25 0.08 8.34
CA VAL A 190 -13.89 0.17 7.80
C VAL A 190 -13.66 1.57 7.22
N LEU A 191 -12.61 2.27 7.66
CA LEU A 191 -12.20 3.57 7.15
C LEU A 191 -11.00 3.42 6.22
N GLY A 192 -11.23 3.70 4.94
CA GLY A 192 -10.24 3.63 3.86
C GLY A 192 -10.13 2.24 3.23
N VAL A 193 -10.42 2.14 1.94
CA VAL A 193 -10.27 0.92 1.14
C VAL A 193 -9.26 1.05 0.02
N ALA A 194 -8.75 2.27 -0.26
CA ALA A 194 -7.64 2.47 -1.16
C ALA A 194 -6.35 1.80 -0.62
N TYR A 195 -5.46 1.34 -1.51
CA TYR A 195 -4.22 0.69 -1.05
C TYR A 195 -3.21 1.69 -0.45
N LYS A 196 -3.34 2.97 -0.76
CA LYS A 196 -2.51 4.07 -0.27
C LYS A 196 -3.39 5.26 0.11
N GLN A 197 -2.90 6.13 1.01
CA GLN A 197 -3.62 7.34 1.41
C GLN A 197 -3.80 8.32 0.24
N ASP A 198 -4.94 9.00 0.23
CA ASP A 198 -5.26 10.14 -0.64
C ASP A 198 -5.24 9.83 -2.15
N ILE A 199 -5.55 8.58 -2.51
CA ILE A 199 -5.77 8.13 -3.89
C ILE A 199 -7.07 7.33 -3.99
N ASP A 200 -7.57 7.16 -5.21
CA ASP A 200 -8.79 6.41 -5.53
C ASP A 200 -8.55 4.96 -5.99
N ASP A 201 -7.29 4.48 -5.94
CA ASP A 201 -6.94 3.13 -6.37
C ASP A 201 -7.09 2.12 -5.22
N TYR A 202 -8.06 1.23 -5.37
CA TYR A 202 -8.33 0.14 -4.42
C TYR A 202 -7.82 -1.24 -4.91
N ARG A 203 -7.25 -1.31 -6.11
CA ARG A 203 -6.77 -2.59 -6.68
C ARG A 203 -5.67 -3.17 -5.79
N GLU A 204 -5.77 -4.48 -5.53
CA GLU A 204 -4.84 -5.20 -4.63
C GLU A 204 -4.71 -4.55 -3.23
N SER A 205 -5.73 -3.80 -2.79
CA SER A 205 -5.71 -3.23 -1.45
C SER A 205 -5.86 -4.32 -0.38
N PRO A 206 -5.01 -4.35 0.64
CA PRO A 206 -5.15 -5.27 1.76
C PRO A 206 -6.43 -5.03 2.57
N ALA A 207 -7.02 -3.83 2.50
CA ALA A 207 -8.29 -3.52 3.12
C ALA A 207 -9.43 -4.40 2.60
N LEU A 208 -9.42 -4.76 1.31
CA LEU A 208 -10.43 -5.66 0.74
C LEU A 208 -10.31 -7.06 1.32
N LYS A 209 -9.09 -7.57 1.49
CA LYS A 209 -8.84 -8.86 2.15
C LYS A 209 -9.27 -8.83 3.62
N VAL A 210 -9.06 -7.72 4.32
CA VAL A 210 -9.56 -7.53 5.70
C VAL A 210 -11.08 -7.60 5.74
N ILE A 211 -11.77 -6.92 4.82
CA ILE A 211 -13.23 -6.96 4.72
C ILE A 211 -13.72 -8.38 4.47
N ASP A 212 -13.12 -9.12 3.55
CA ASP A 212 -13.46 -10.51 3.27
C ASP A 212 -13.34 -11.40 4.52
N VAL A 213 -12.27 -11.20 5.30
CA VAL A 213 -12.06 -11.97 6.54
C VAL A 213 -13.07 -11.57 7.61
N LEU A 214 -13.34 -10.27 7.81
CA LEU A 214 -14.36 -9.79 8.75
C LEU A 214 -15.73 -10.40 8.47
N GLU A 215 -16.13 -10.44 7.21
CA GLU A 215 -17.42 -11.02 6.80
C GLU A 215 -17.44 -12.54 6.92
N ARG A 216 -16.34 -13.21 6.62
CA ARG A 216 -16.18 -14.65 6.86
C ARG A 216 -16.36 -15.00 8.34
N GLU A 217 -15.91 -14.12 9.23
CA GLU A 217 -16.11 -14.26 10.68
C GLU A 217 -17.50 -13.77 11.17
N GLY A 218 -18.37 -13.37 10.24
CA GLY A 218 -19.77 -13.02 10.49
C GLY A 218 -20.02 -11.58 10.91
N ALA A 219 -19.08 -10.66 10.70
CA ALA A 219 -19.31 -9.24 10.94
C ALA A 219 -20.21 -8.62 9.87
N GLU A 220 -21.01 -7.63 10.28
CA GLU A 220 -21.76 -6.74 9.37
C GLU A 220 -20.84 -5.58 8.99
N VAL A 221 -20.23 -5.65 7.79
CA VAL A 221 -19.20 -4.67 7.38
C VAL A 221 -19.80 -3.58 6.49
N THR A 222 -19.53 -2.34 6.86
CA THR A 222 -19.70 -1.15 6.02
C THR A 222 -18.36 -0.43 5.86
N PHE A 223 -18.21 0.38 4.82
CA PHE A 223 -16.98 1.15 4.66
C PHE A 223 -17.26 2.60 4.30
N PHE A 224 -16.32 3.45 4.65
CA PHE A 224 -16.22 4.83 4.19
C PHE A 224 -14.83 5.07 3.62
N ASP A 225 -14.80 5.62 2.41
CA ASP A 225 -13.58 6.09 1.79
C ASP A 225 -13.87 7.40 1.06
N PRO A 226 -13.13 8.47 1.32
CA PRO A 226 -13.38 9.76 0.70
C PRO A 226 -13.07 9.79 -0.79
N TRP A 227 -12.19 8.88 -1.27
CA TRP A 227 -11.74 8.80 -2.65
C TRP A 227 -12.42 7.68 -3.42
N VAL A 228 -12.65 6.52 -2.80
CA VAL A 228 -13.27 5.34 -3.40
C VAL A 228 -14.76 5.29 -3.04
N LYS A 229 -15.62 5.70 -3.96
CA LYS A 229 -17.08 5.70 -3.73
C LYS A 229 -17.70 4.33 -3.91
N GLU A 230 -17.10 3.51 -4.76
CA GLU A 230 -17.48 2.11 -4.96
C GLU A 230 -16.25 1.28 -5.31
N TYR A 231 -16.30 0.00 -5.01
CA TYR A 231 -15.32 -0.95 -5.49
C TYR A 231 -15.98 -2.26 -5.95
N LYS A 232 -15.28 -2.96 -6.85
CA LYS A 232 -15.67 -4.30 -7.31
C LYS A 232 -14.65 -5.31 -6.81
N HIS A 233 -15.13 -6.32 -6.10
CA HIS A 233 -14.28 -7.37 -5.54
C HIS A 233 -15.08 -8.68 -5.47
N ASN A 234 -14.46 -9.82 -5.83
CA ASN A 234 -15.10 -11.15 -5.84
C ASN A 234 -16.49 -11.19 -6.51
N GLY A 235 -16.64 -10.45 -7.62
CA GLY A 235 -17.89 -10.39 -8.38
C GLY A 235 -19.01 -9.54 -7.75
N GLN A 236 -18.74 -8.88 -6.63
CA GLN A 236 -19.67 -7.98 -5.95
C GLN A 236 -19.25 -6.53 -6.11
N THR A 237 -20.23 -5.63 -6.27
CA THR A 237 -20.01 -4.18 -6.19
C THR A 237 -20.47 -3.70 -4.84
N ARG A 238 -19.62 -2.94 -4.14
CA ARG A 238 -19.92 -2.37 -2.84
C ARG A 238 -19.81 -0.86 -2.88
N GLN A 239 -20.73 -0.20 -2.20
CA GLN A 239 -20.82 1.25 -2.13
C GLN A 239 -20.28 1.75 -0.79
N SER A 240 -19.47 2.81 -0.84
CA SER A 240 -19.13 3.58 0.35
C SER A 240 -20.39 4.19 0.95
N ILE A 241 -20.48 4.25 2.26
CA ILE A 241 -21.50 5.09 2.89
C ILE A 241 -21.33 6.55 2.42
N PRO A 242 -22.44 7.28 2.24
CA PRO A 242 -22.38 8.60 1.58
C PRO A 242 -21.63 9.67 2.38
N ALA A 243 -21.61 9.55 3.70
CA ALA A 243 -20.93 10.48 4.59
C ALA A 243 -20.55 9.81 5.91
N LEU A 244 -19.39 10.19 6.46
CA LEU A 244 -18.97 9.82 7.80
C LEU A 244 -19.62 10.80 8.78
N THR A 245 -20.63 10.35 9.53
CA THR A 245 -21.37 11.15 10.49
C THR A 245 -21.20 10.62 11.90
N GLU A 246 -21.49 11.43 12.91
CA GLU A 246 -21.46 10.98 14.30
C GLU A 246 -22.38 9.79 14.56
N ASP A 247 -23.59 9.78 13.94
CA ASP A 247 -24.56 8.68 14.12
C ASP A 247 -24.04 7.36 13.55
N VAL A 248 -23.35 7.42 12.40
CA VAL A 248 -22.70 6.24 11.80
C VAL A 248 -21.60 5.71 12.71
N LEU A 249 -20.77 6.60 13.26
CA LEU A 249 -19.72 6.21 14.20
C LEU A 249 -20.26 5.61 15.49
N LYS A 250 -21.32 6.21 16.05
CA LYS A 250 -22.01 5.70 17.26
C LYS A 250 -22.71 4.35 17.03
N ALA A 251 -23.17 4.09 15.81
CA ALA A 251 -23.83 2.83 15.45
C ALA A 251 -22.87 1.66 15.22
N ALA A 252 -21.57 1.94 15.01
CA ALA A 252 -20.56 0.91 14.83
C ALA A 252 -20.09 0.32 16.18
N ASP A 253 -19.96 -0.99 16.24
CA ASP A 253 -19.36 -1.67 17.37
C ASP A 253 -17.84 -1.54 17.38
N LEU A 254 -17.24 -1.46 16.20
CA LEU A 254 -15.81 -1.23 15.97
C LEU A 254 -15.62 -0.39 14.72
N VAL A 255 -14.78 0.64 14.83
CA VAL A 255 -14.23 1.37 13.68
C VAL A 255 -12.81 0.85 13.42
N MET A 256 -12.55 0.37 12.21
CA MET A 256 -11.23 -0.14 11.81
C MET A 256 -10.63 0.75 10.73
N ILE A 257 -9.47 1.36 11.01
CA ILE A 257 -8.76 2.22 10.05
C ILE A 257 -7.77 1.35 9.27
N THR A 258 -8.01 1.19 7.97
CA THR A 258 -7.16 0.39 7.06
C THR A 258 -6.36 1.24 6.10
N THR A 259 -6.80 2.48 5.83
CA THR A 259 -6.04 3.49 5.07
C THR A 259 -6.13 4.84 5.76
N ALA A 260 -4.99 5.50 5.94
CA ALA A 260 -4.88 6.74 6.72
C ALA A 260 -5.07 7.99 5.82
N HIS A 261 -6.29 8.20 5.28
CA HIS A 261 -6.59 9.37 4.48
C HIS A 261 -6.51 10.67 5.29
N THR A 262 -5.92 11.71 4.71
CA THR A 262 -5.70 12.99 5.41
C THR A 262 -6.97 13.82 5.58
N ASN A 263 -7.98 13.59 4.76
CA ASN A 263 -9.27 14.31 4.79
C ASN A 263 -10.34 13.64 5.67
N ILE A 264 -9.96 12.71 6.56
CA ILE A 264 -10.84 12.16 7.60
C ILE A 264 -10.64 12.96 8.89
N ASP A 265 -11.75 13.40 9.50
CA ASP A 265 -11.75 14.01 10.82
C ASP A 265 -11.60 12.95 11.92
N TYR A 266 -10.34 12.65 12.28
CA TYR A 266 -10.02 11.66 13.29
C TYR A 266 -10.42 12.10 14.73
N ASP A 267 -10.55 13.38 15.00
CA ASP A 267 -11.10 13.88 16.27
C ASP A 267 -12.58 13.53 16.41
N MET A 268 -13.35 13.68 15.33
CA MET A 268 -14.76 13.26 15.29
C MET A 268 -14.87 11.72 15.45
N VAL A 269 -13.99 10.96 14.79
CA VAL A 269 -13.95 9.49 14.93
C VAL A 269 -13.69 9.09 16.38
N GLN A 270 -12.67 9.67 17.02
CA GLN A 270 -12.32 9.36 18.41
C GLN A 270 -13.46 9.67 19.39
N LYS A 271 -14.14 10.80 19.21
CA LYS A 271 -15.20 11.25 20.13
C LYS A 271 -16.47 10.41 20.04
N ASN A 272 -16.76 9.82 18.90
CA ASN A 272 -18.06 9.20 18.63
C ASN A 272 -18.01 7.68 18.46
N ALA A 273 -16.86 7.08 18.13
CA ALA A 273 -16.73 5.64 18.03
C ALA A 273 -16.57 4.99 19.42
N ALA A 274 -17.24 3.86 19.64
CA ALA A 274 -17.10 3.11 20.89
C ALA A 274 -15.71 2.44 21.01
N LEU A 275 -15.24 1.82 19.95
CA LEU A 275 -13.95 1.16 19.83
C LEU A 275 -13.31 1.51 18.47
N ILE A 276 -12.01 1.71 18.48
CA ILE A 276 -11.24 2.02 17.27
C ILE A 276 -10.03 1.09 17.22
N PHE A 277 -9.85 0.42 16.08
CA PHE A 277 -8.63 -0.30 15.76
C PHE A 277 -7.89 0.41 14.62
N ASP A 278 -6.82 1.07 14.95
CA ASP A 278 -6.00 1.86 14.01
C ASP A 278 -4.82 1.02 13.51
N THR A 279 -4.95 0.45 12.32
CA THR A 279 -3.87 -0.38 11.73
C THR A 279 -2.80 0.45 11.02
N LYS A 280 -2.95 1.76 10.96
CA LYS A 280 -2.06 2.68 10.24
C LYS A 280 -1.45 3.77 11.12
N ASN A 281 -1.76 3.75 12.42
CA ASN A 281 -1.39 4.81 13.36
C ASN A 281 -1.78 6.22 12.85
N ALA A 282 -2.90 6.29 12.13
CA ALA A 282 -3.46 7.53 11.60
C ALA A 282 -3.80 8.52 12.71
N MET A 283 -4.16 7.98 13.87
CA MET A 283 -4.59 8.75 15.04
C MET A 283 -3.44 9.06 16.02
N LYS A 284 -2.18 8.99 15.59
CA LYS A 284 -0.99 9.23 16.46
C LYS A 284 -1.00 10.55 17.20
N ASN A 285 -1.64 11.59 16.63
CA ASN A 285 -1.70 12.93 17.19
C ASN A 285 -2.94 13.17 18.08
N ILE A 286 -3.83 12.17 18.21
CA ILE A 286 -5.01 12.27 19.08
C ILE A 286 -4.60 12.09 20.55
N ALA A 287 -4.91 13.07 21.38
CA ALA A 287 -4.49 13.09 22.79
C ALA A 287 -5.25 12.06 23.63
N ASN A 288 -6.59 11.97 23.47
CA ASN A 288 -7.38 10.95 24.15
C ASN A 288 -7.37 9.64 23.35
N ARG A 289 -6.81 8.59 23.95
CA ARG A 289 -6.60 7.29 23.30
C ARG A 289 -7.33 6.14 24.00
N GLU A 290 -8.26 6.43 24.90
CA GLU A 290 -8.93 5.42 25.75
C GLU A 290 -9.67 4.34 24.95
N ASN A 291 -10.24 4.70 23.78
CA ASN A 291 -10.95 3.81 22.86
C ASN A 291 -10.15 3.43 21.62
N ILE A 292 -8.85 3.75 21.55
CA ILE A 292 -7.99 3.51 20.41
C ILE A 292 -7.00 2.38 20.74
N GLU A 293 -7.06 1.31 19.96
CA GLU A 293 -6.00 0.31 19.91
C GLU A 293 -5.26 0.41 18.57
N VAL A 294 -3.95 0.22 18.61
CA VAL A 294 -3.07 0.32 17.44
C VAL A 294 -2.50 -1.06 17.13
N LEU A 295 -2.28 -1.32 15.83
CA LEU A 295 -1.65 -2.54 15.34
C LEU A 295 -0.21 -2.67 15.86
#